data_b2c44d0c35fcc92f3232594dddb3eefc
#
_entry.id   b2c44d0c35fcc92f3232594dddb3eefc
#
_cell.length_a   1.000
_cell.length_b   1.000
_cell.length_c   1.000
_cell.angle_alpha   90.00
_cell.angle_beta   90.00
_cell.angle_gamma   90.00
#
_symmetry.space_group_name_H-M   'P 1'
#
loop_
_entity.id
_entity.type
_entity.pdbx_description
1 polymer ?
#
loop_
_entity_poly.entity_id
_entity_poly.type
_entity_poly.pdbx_seq_one_letter_code
_entity_poly.pdbx_strand_id
1 'polypeptide(L)'
;PKRLFFAVDQAKTASCVNLLQEAPPYLSGKGVLVAVVDSGIDYFHEAFRKEDGTTRILELWDQTQNRIYTEGEINRALEEGSREAARNIVPSVDASGHGTAVAGIAAGDSRGAAVGQTADGGGRSTAFSGSAASGMYRGIAYESDLLVVKLGTARPDGFPRTTELMRAVNYAVSFAAERFLPLVINISFGNTYGSHDGTSLLETFLDDIGNYGRTTI
;
A
#
# COMPACT_ATOMS: atom_id res chain seq x y z
N PRO A 1 2.34 -20.92 26.42
CA PRO A 1 2.10 -19.78 25.50
C PRO A 1 2.80 -20.05 24.17
N LYS A 2 2.07 -20.02 23.05
CA LYS A 2 2.67 -20.10 21.72
C LYS A 2 3.13 -18.71 21.32
N ARG A 3 4.31 -18.61 20.69
CA ARG A 3 4.79 -17.34 20.12
C ARG A 3 4.03 -17.05 18.83
N LEU A 4 3.68 -15.78 18.61
CA LEU A 4 3.14 -15.28 17.36
C LEU A 4 4.30 -14.72 16.53
N PHE A 5 4.29 -14.98 15.23
CA PHE A 5 5.29 -14.51 14.29
C PHE A 5 4.60 -13.78 13.16
N PHE A 6 5.29 -12.79 12.57
CA PHE A 6 4.84 -12.21 11.31
C PHE A 6 4.99 -13.27 10.20
N ALA A 7 3.91 -13.53 9.47
CA ALA A 7 3.84 -14.68 8.55
C ALA A 7 4.05 -14.32 7.07
N VAL A 8 4.40 -13.06 6.74
CA VAL A 8 4.44 -12.59 5.35
C VAL A 8 5.55 -13.26 4.54
N ASP A 9 6.73 -13.44 5.10
CA ASP A 9 7.86 -14.15 4.50
C ASP A 9 7.52 -15.61 4.22
N GLN A 10 6.88 -16.27 5.17
CA GLN A 10 6.42 -17.65 5.02
C GLN A 10 5.28 -17.74 4.01
N ALA A 11 4.36 -16.76 3.99
CA ALA A 11 3.27 -16.71 3.03
C ALA A 11 3.77 -16.59 1.60
N LYS A 12 4.77 -15.77 1.33
CA LYS A 12 5.40 -15.65 0.00
C LYS A 12 5.99 -16.99 -0.47
N THR A 13 6.66 -17.69 0.42
CA THR A 13 7.22 -19.01 0.12
C THR A 13 6.12 -20.03 -0.12
N ALA A 14 5.11 -20.08 0.75
CA ALA A 14 3.99 -21.01 0.63
C ALA A 14 3.14 -20.79 -0.63
N SER A 15 3.08 -19.53 -1.11
CA SER A 15 2.35 -19.15 -2.34
C SER A 15 3.23 -19.17 -3.59
N CYS A 16 4.45 -19.69 -3.51
CA CYS A 16 5.43 -19.74 -4.63
C CYS A 16 5.82 -18.37 -5.20
N VAL A 17 5.55 -17.26 -4.52
CA VAL A 17 5.85 -15.91 -4.99
C VAL A 17 7.35 -15.69 -5.15
N ASN A 18 8.17 -16.24 -4.24
CA ASN A 18 9.62 -16.11 -4.31
C ASN A 18 10.18 -16.67 -5.64
N LEU A 19 9.64 -17.77 -6.14
CA LEU A 19 10.05 -18.34 -7.43
C LEU A 19 9.82 -17.38 -8.59
N LEU A 20 8.70 -16.63 -8.57
CA LEU A 20 8.35 -15.66 -9.61
C LEU A 20 9.22 -14.39 -9.54
N GLN A 21 9.71 -14.05 -8.36
CA GLN A 21 10.56 -12.88 -8.12
C GLN A 21 12.05 -13.16 -8.37
N GLU A 22 12.54 -14.35 -8.05
CA GLU A 22 13.97 -14.72 -8.04
C GLU A 22 14.40 -15.52 -9.26
N ALA A 23 13.47 -16.09 -10.02
CA ALA A 23 13.72 -16.84 -11.23
C ALA A 23 12.93 -16.25 -12.42
N PRO A 24 13.30 -16.57 -13.66
CA PRO A 24 12.50 -16.15 -14.82
C PRO A 24 11.01 -16.50 -14.63
N PRO A 25 10.08 -15.54 -14.81
CA PRO A 25 10.19 -14.25 -15.51
C PRO A 25 10.61 -13.03 -14.65
N TYR A 26 11.08 -13.18 -13.42
CA TYR A 26 11.51 -12.08 -12.53
C TYR A 26 10.44 -11.00 -12.32
N LEU A 27 9.25 -11.42 -11.93
CA LEU A 27 8.12 -10.51 -11.76
C LEU A 27 8.28 -9.64 -10.51
N SER A 28 8.25 -8.33 -10.71
CA SER A 28 8.42 -7.33 -9.65
C SER A 28 7.24 -6.38 -9.49
N GLY A 29 6.26 -6.47 -10.39
CA GLY A 29 5.14 -5.52 -10.49
C GLY A 29 5.49 -4.25 -11.28
N LYS A 30 6.66 -4.17 -11.90
CA LYS A 30 7.05 -3.02 -12.73
C LYS A 30 6.06 -2.76 -13.85
N GLY A 31 5.59 -1.51 -13.98
CA GLY A 31 4.60 -1.11 -14.98
C GLY A 31 3.16 -1.46 -14.61
N VAL A 32 2.91 -1.90 -13.39
CA VAL A 32 1.57 -2.12 -12.83
C VAL A 32 1.30 -1.07 -11.76
N LEU A 33 0.06 -0.57 -11.72
CA LEU A 33 -0.43 0.29 -10.66
C LEU A 33 -1.07 -0.58 -9.57
N VAL A 34 -0.58 -0.44 -8.34
CA VAL A 34 -1.23 -1.02 -7.15
C VAL A 34 -1.97 0.09 -6.43
N ALA A 35 -3.29 0.02 -6.41
CA ALA A 35 -4.14 0.92 -5.63
C ALA A 35 -4.41 0.32 -4.26
N VAL A 36 -4.10 1.06 -3.20
CA VAL A 36 -4.39 0.69 -1.82
C VAL A 36 -5.51 1.56 -1.30
N VAL A 37 -6.68 0.96 -1.07
CA VAL A 37 -7.86 1.63 -0.56
C VAL A 37 -8.02 1.25 0.91
N ASP A 38 -7.52 2.12 1.82
CA ASP A 38 -7.35 1.77 3.23
C ASP A 38 -7.38 3.03 4.14
N SER A 39 -6.79 2.94 5.33
CA SER A 39 -6.71 4.01 6.34
C SER A 39 -5.73 5.14 6.00
N GLY A 40 -4.98 5.02 4.91
CA GLY A 40 -3.93 5.94 4.48
C GLY A 40 -2.59 5.26 4.30
N ILE A 41 -1.53 6.05 4.27
CA ILE A 41 -0.15 5.57 4.14
C ILE A 41 0.82 6.51 4.86
N ASP A 42 1.85 5.96 5.48
CA ASP A 42 3.03 6.73 5.87
C ASP A 42 3.92 6.92 4.63
N TYR A 43 3.64 7.95 3.84
CA TYR A 43 4.39 8.24 2.62
C TYR A 43 5.87 8.56 2.87
N PHE A 44 6.26 8.82 4.11
CA PHE A 44 7.65 9.03 4.53
C PHE A 44 8.44 7.73 4.62
N HIS A 45 7.77 6.58 4.63
CA HIS A 45 8.44 5.30 4.78
C HIS A 45 9.26 4.97 3.53
N GLU A 46 10.53 4.55 3.73
CA GLU A 46 11.49 4.28 2.66
C GLU A 46 11.01 3.18 1.69
N ALA A 47 10.22 2.22 2.16
CA ALA A 47 9.66 1.16 1.34
C ALA A 47 8.79 1.65 0.17
N PHE A 48 8.33 2.90 0.19
CA PHE A 48 7.50 3.51 -0.85
C PHE A 48 8.25 4.52 -1.70
N ARG A 49 9.57 4.52 -1.63
CA ARG A 49 10.43 5.41 -2.42
C ARG A 49 11.16 4.67 -3.53
N LYS A 50 11.54 5.42 -4.54
CA LYS A 50 12.48 5.00 -5.61
C LYS A 50 13.93 5.08 -5.09
N GLU A 51 14.88 4.55 -5.86
CA GLU A 51 16.31 4.60 -5.51
C GLU A 51 16.86 6.03 -5.37
N ASP A 52 16.30 6.97 -6.12
CA ASP A 52 16.65 8.39 -6.07
C ASP A 52 16.02 9.13 -4.88
N GLY A 53 15.29 8.43 -4.02
CA GLY A 53 14.60 8.98 -2.85
C GLY A 53 13.23 9.58 -3.13
N THR A 54 12.81 9.70 -4.40
CA THR A 54 11.48 10.16 -4.77
C THR A 54 10.41 9.12 -4.45
N THR A 55 9.15 9.56 -4.35
CA THR A 55 8.04 8.64 -4.06
C THR A 55 7.68 7.75 -5.23
N ARG A 56 7.18 6.53 -4.95
CA ARG A 56 6.46 5.67 -5.91
C ARG A 56 4.97 5.92 -5.91
N ILE A 57 4.46 6.78 -5.00
CA ILE A 57 3.04 7.12 -4.91
C ILE A 57 2.74 8.19 -5.95
N LEU A 58 2.00 7.84 -6.99
CA LEU A 58 1.63 8.76 -8.05
C LEU A 58 0.59 9.78 -7.58
N GLU A 59 -0.40 9.33 -6.81
CA GLU A 59 -1.36 10.18 -6.13
C GLU A 59 -1.83 9.56 -4.80
N LEU A 60 -2.17 10.44 -3.86
CA LEU A 60 -2.80 10.10 -2.59
C LEU A 60 -4.08 10.91 -2.45
N TRP A 61 -5.23 10.24 -2.54
CA TRP A 61 -6.51 10.87 -2.28
C TRP A 61 -6.94 10.65 -0.82
N ASP A 62 -6.97 11.71 -0.06
CA ASP A 62 -7.49 11.68 1.31
C ASP A 62 -8.97 12.10 1.31
N GLN A 63 -9.87 11.12 1.43
CA GLN A 63 -11.31 11.38 1.46
C GLN A 63 -11.74 12.12 2.72
N THR A 64 -10.97 12.07 3.82
CA THR A 64 -11.30 12.81 5.05
C THR A 64 -11.16 14.30 4.88
N GLN A 65 -10.23 14.72 4.01
CA GLN A 65 -9.95 16.11 3.67
C GLN A 65 -10.54 16.49 2.30
N ASN A 66 -11.09 15.51 1.58
CA ASN A 66 -11.54 15.62 0.20
C ASN A 66 -10.46 16.26 -0.70
N ARG A 67 -9.20 15.82 -0.55
CA ARG A 67 -8.06 16.37 -1.25
C ARG A 67 -7.19 15.27 -1.86
N ILE A 68 -6.70 15.54 -3.07
CA ILE A 68 -5.73 14.71 -3.78
C ILE A 68 -4.37 15.40 -3.67
N TYR A 69 -3.36 14.62 -3.34
CA TYR A 69 -1.96 15.02 -3.31
C TYR A 69 -1.24 14.30 -4.43
N THR A 70 -0.61 15.06 -5.29
CA THR A 70 0.14 14.56 -6.45
C THR A 70 1.53 14.05 -6.06
N GLU A 71 2.16 13.24 -6.94
CA GLU A 71 3.55 12.81 -6.79
C GLU A 71 4.49 14.01 -6.50
N GLY A 72 4.31 15.11 -7.22
CA GLY A 72 5.13 16.31 -7.02
C GLY A 72 4.95 16.97 -5.65
N GLU A 73 3.73 16.98 -5.10
CA GLU A 73 3.50 17.49 -3.74
C GLU A 73 4.11 16.57 -2.69
N ILE A 74 4.00 15.26 -2.88
CA ILE A 74 4.61 14.28 -1.98
C ILE A 74 6.13 14.39 -2.01
N ASN A 75 6.75 14.52 -3.19
CA ASN A 75 8.20 14.69 -3.30
C ASN A 75 8.67 15.98 -2.62
N ARG A 76 7.98 17.11 -2.81
CA ARG A 76 8.30 18.35 -2.06
C ARG A 76 8.19 18.15 -0.55
N ALA A 77 7.19 17.40 -0.09
CA ALA A 77 7.05 17.08 1.33
C ALA A 77 8.22 16.22 1.84
N LEU A 78 8.73 15.29 1.02
CA LEU A 78 9.87 14.46 1.36
C LEU A 78 11.20 15.24 1.45
N GLU A 79 11.32 16.34 0.70
CA GLU A 79 12.49 17.23 0.71
C GLU A 79 12.60 18.08 1.98
N GLU A 80 11.52 18.27 2.74
CA GLU A 80 11.50 19.13 3.94
C GLU A 80 12.36 18.62 5.10
N GLY A 81 12.91 17.43 5.03
CA GLY A 81 13.84 16.87 6.01
C GLY A 81 13.23 16.52 7.37
N SER A 82 12.00 16.94 7.65
CA SER A 82 11.25 16.55 8.86
C SER A 82 9.80 16.22 8.57
N ARG A 83 9.26 15.26 9.33
CA ARG A 83 7.85 14.87 9.21
C ARG A 83 6.87 16.01 9.54
N GLU A 84 7.26 16.90 10.44
CA GLU A 84 6.44 18.04 10.84
C GLU A 84 6.33 19.07 9.69
N ALA A 85 7.44 19.46 9.10
CA ALA A 85 7.44 20.37 7.95
C ALA A 85 6.73 19.76 6.75
N ALA A 86 6.96 18.49 6.46
CA ALA A 86 6.27 17.77 5.39
C ALA A 86 4.74 17.76 5.53
N ARG A 87 4.22 17.65 6.76
CA ARG A 87 2.78 17.70 7.02
C ARG A 87 2.13 19.05 6.74
N ASN A 88 2.90 20.13 6.59
CA ASN A 88 2.38 21.40 6.11
C ASN A 88 2.05 21.35 4.61
N ILE A 89 2.68 20.45 3.86
CA ILE A 89 2.44 20.24 2.42
C ILE A 89 1.44 19.10 2.21
N VAL A 90 1.70 17.94 2.83
CA VAL A 90 0.85 16.73 2.75
C VAL A 90 0.44 16.31 4.17
N PRO A 91 -0.64 16.88 4.72
CA PRO A 91 -1.10 16.59 6.08
C PRO A 91 -1.80 15.23 6.24
N SER A 92 -1.92 14.45 5.18
CA SER A 92 -2.53 13.12 5.25
C SER A 92 -1.65 12.16 6.07
N VAL A 93 -2.26 11.51 7.05
CA VAL A 93 -1.58 10.60 8.00
C VAL A 93 -2.36 9.30 8.10
N ASP A 94 -1.66 8.18 8.08
CA ASP A 94 -2.24 6.89 8.48
C ASP A 94 -2.18 6.74 10.00
N ALA A 95 -3.28 7.11 10.68
CA ALA A 95 -3.34 7.09 12.14
C ALA A 95 -3.39 5.66 12.73
N SER A 96 -3.89 4.69 11.97
CA SER A 96 -3.99 3.30 12.41
C SER A 96 -2.74 2.49 12.11
N GLY A 97 -1.99 2.89 11.07
CA GLY A 97 -0.88 2.14 10.51
C GLY A 97 -1.29 0.93 9.65
N HIS A 98 -2.60 0.64 9.55
CA HIS A 98 -3.09 -0.53 8.82
C HIS A 98 -2.82 -0.41 7.32
N GLY A 99 -3.20 0.70 6.69
CA GLY A 99 -2.97 0.93 5.27
C GLY A 99 -1.49 0.94 4.90
N THR A 100 -0.64 1.49 5.78
CA THR A 100 0.82 1.44 5.61
C THR A 100 1.36 0.01 5.63
N ALA A 101 0.90 -0.81 6.58
CA ALA A 101 1.29 -2.22 6.67
C ALA A 101 0.83 -3.01 5.45
N VAL A 102 -0.43 -2.83 5.04
CA VAL A 102 -1.00 -3.47 3.84
C VAL A 102 -0.26 -3.07 2.57
N ALA A 103 0.00 -1.77 2.38
CA ALA A 103 0.79 -1.28 1.25
C ALA A 103 2.21 -1.87 1.24
N GLY A 104 2.83 -2.00 2.42
CA GLY A 104 4.14 -2.64 2.57
C GLY A 104 4.16 -4.09 2.14
N ILE A 105 3.14 -4.86 2.51
CA ILE A 105 2.98 -6.26 2.10
C ILE A 105 2.73 -6.37 0.59
N ALA A 106 1.85 -5.53 0.07
CA ALA A 106 1.49 -5.57 -1.35
C ALA A 106 2.65 -5.10 -2.25
N ALA A 107 3.31 -4.00 -1.90
CA ALA A 107 4.19 -3.29 -2.82
C ALA A 107 5.42 -2.64 -2.17
N GLY A 108 5.73 -2.90 -0.91
CA GLY A 108 6.89 -2.33 -0.24
C GLY A 108 8.20 -2.81 -0.84
N ASP A 109 9.17 -1.91 -1.01
CA ASP A 109 10.53 -2.28 -1.41
C ASP A 109 11.48 -2.04 -0.23
N SER A 110 12.11 -3.11 0.23
CA SER A 110 13.06 -3.05 1.35
C SER A 110 14.51 -2.80 0.89
N ARG A 111 14.73 -2.42 -0.36
CA ARG A 111 16.07 -2.01 -0.82
C ARG A 111 16.51 -0.79 -0.02
N GLY A 112 17.47 -0.95 0.85
CA GLY A 112 17.99 0.14 1.68
C GLY A 112 17.40 0.23 3.08
N ALA A 113 16.47 -0.63 3.45
CA ALA A 113 16.11 -0.78 4.85
C ALA A 113 17.37 -1.30 5.59
N ALA A 114 18.20 -0.39 6.04
CA ALA A 114 19.09 -0.70 7.15
C ALA A 114 18.16 -1.24 8.24
N VAL A 115 18.36 -2.48 8.67
CA VAL A 115 17.66 -3.06 9.82
C VAL A 115 17.96 -2.12 10.99
N GLY A 116 17.09 -1.11 11.14
CA GLY A 116 17.27 -0.05 12.11
C GLY A 116 17.21 -0.65 13.49
N GLN A 117 18.13 -0.24 14.30
CA GLN A 117 18.18 -0.41 15.72
C GLN A 117 16.78 -0.20 16.30
N THR A 118 16.12 -1.26 16.76
CA THR A 118 15.04 -1.10 17.71
C THR A 118 15.66 -0.48 18.95
N ALA A 119 15.33 0.78 19.21
CA ALA A 119 15.70 1.47 20.43
C ALA A 119 14.82 0.94 21.57
N ASP A 120 15.06 -0.28 21.99
CA ASP A 120 14.72 -0.77 23.31
C ASP A 120 16.00 -0.69 24.16
N GLY A 121 15.92 -0.03 25.29
CA GLY A 121 17.02 0.37 26.15
C GLY A 121 17.84 -0.76 26.75
N GLY A 122 18.16 -1.81 26.02
CA GLY A 122 18.97 -2.95 26.41
C GLY A 122 20.00 -3.26 25.33
N GLY A 123 21.19 -2.69 25.47
CA GLY A 123 22.33 -2.72 24.56
C GLY A 123 22.75 -4.06 23.98
N ARG A 124 22.03 -4.58 23.02
CA ARG A 124 22.47 -5.65 22.13
C ARG A 124 22.12 -5.30 20.69
N SER A 125 23.05 -4.60 20.05
CA SER A 125 23.08 -4.40 18.61
C SER A 125 23.30 -5.74 17.92
N THR A 126 22.23 -6.32 17.35
CA THR A 126 22.37 -7.36 16.34
C THR A 126 22.31 -6.66 14.97
N ALA A 127 23.44 -6.07 14.58
CA ALA A 127 23.64 -5.60 13.23
C ALA A 127 23.69 -6.83 12.30
N PHE A 128 22.63 -7.08 11.56
CA PHE A 128 22.70 -7.92 10.37
C PHE A 128 23.32 -7.09 9.23
N SER A 129 24.65 -7.08 9.19
CA SER A 129 25.38 -6.57 8.04
C SER A 129 25.51 -7.70 6.99
N GLY A 130 24.71 -7.64 5.95
CA GLY A 130 24.85 -8.56 4.83
C GLY A 130 23.88 -8.20 3.71
N SER A 131 24.38 -8.19 2.49
CA SER A 131 23.58 -8.01 1.26
C SER A 131 22.41 -8.99 1.08
N ALA A 132 22.33 -10.02 1.90
CA ALA A 132 21.24 -10.98 1.91
C ALA A 132 19.96 -10.48 2.60
N ALA A 133 20.02 -9.42 3.40
CA ALA A 133 18.83 -8.89 4.10
C ALA A 133 17.98 -7.94 3.26
N SER A 134 18.53 -7.38 2.18
CA SER A 134 17.83 -6.37 1.36
C SER A 134 16.64 -6.89 0.56
N GLY A 135 16.50 -8.18 0.36
CA GLY A 135 15.34 -8.78 -0.32
C GLY A 135 14.32 -9.44 0.59
N MET A 136 14.66 -9.66 1.86
CA MET A 136 13.91 -10.53 2.77
C MET A 136 12.51 -9.99 3.12
N TYR A 137 12.31 -8.68 3.08
CA TYR A 137 11.04 -8.04 3.43
C TYR A 137 10.37 -7.31 2.26
N ARG A 138 10.70 -7.67 1.02
CA ARG A 138 10.03 -7.14 -0.17
C ARG A 138 8.59 -7.57 -0.22
N GLY A 139 7.72 -6.64 -0.60
CA GLY A 139 6.33 -6.92 -0.94
C GLY A 139 6.20 -7.77 -2.21
N ILE A 140 4.96 -8.03 -2.58
CA ILE A 140 4.65 -8.87 -3.76
C ILE A 140 5.03 -8.11 -5.05
N ALA A 141 4.61 -6.85 -5.18
CA ALA A 141 4.83 -6.00 -6.36
C ALA A 141 5.77 -4.82 -6.02
N TYR A 142 6.98 -5.12 -5.57
CA TYR A 142 7.90 -4.15 -4.98
C TYR A 142 8.44 -3.07 -5.93
N GLU A 143 8.25 -3.21 -7.25
CA GLU A 143 8.59 -2.19 -8.26
C GLU A 143 7.34 -1.55 -8.90
N SER A 144 6.14 -1.83 -8.39
CA SER A 144 4.92 -1.19 -8.88
C SER A 144 4.86 0.28 -8.51
N ASP A 145 4.12 1.05 -9.31
CA ASP A 145 3.65 2.36 -8.89
C ASP A 145 2.47 2.22 -7.92
N LEU A 146 2.26 3.22 -7.08
CA LEU A 146 1.23 3.21 -6.05
C LEU A 146 0.20 4.32 -6.29
N LEU A 147 -1.06 3.98 -6.08
CA LEU A 147 -2.15 4.91 -5.87
C LEU A 147 -2.73 4.66 -4.48
N VAL A 148 -2.86 5.68 -3.66
CA VAL A 148 -3.42 5.51 -2.33
C VAL A 148 -4.73 6.27 -2.21
N VAL A 149 -5.77 5.59 -1.75
CA VAL A 149 -7.03 6.22 -1.36
C VAL A 149 -7.24 5.99 0.12
N LYS A 150 -7.06 7.05 0.89
CA LYS A 150 -7.41 7.03 2.30
C LYS A 150 -8.91 7.23 2.44
N LEU A 151 -9.58 6.20 2.91
CA LEU A 151 -10.99 6.24 3.24
C LEU A 151 -11.27 7.13 4.46
N GLY A 152 -12.52 7.48 4.64
CA GLY A 152 -12.96 8.26 5.78
C GLY A 152 -12.54 7.65 7.13
N THR A 153 -12.45 8.48 8.15
CA THR A 153 -12.10 8.04 9.51
C THR A 153 -13.18 7.09 10.04
N ALA A 154 -12.75 5.96 10.60
CA ALA A 154 -13.65 5.07 11.33
C ALA A 154 -14.35 5.89 12.45
N ARG A 155 -15.68 5.95 12.40
CA ARG A 155 -16.50 6.65 13.38
C ARG A 155 -17.01 5.65 14.42
N PRO A 156 -17.42 6.10 15.62
CA PRO A 156 -18.00 5.21 16.62
C PRO A 156 -19.23 4.42 16.12
N ASP A 157 -19.90 4.94 15.08
CA ASP A 157 -21.11 4.40 14.46
C ASP A 157 -20.83 3.61 13.16
N GLY A 158 -19.57 3.36 12.81
CA GLY A 158 -19.21 2.47 11.71
C GLY A 158 -17.98 2.86 10.90
N PHE A 159 -17.56 1.93 10.10
CA PHE A 159 -16.54 2.08 9.06
C PHE A 159 -17.00 3.03 7.94
N PRO A 160 -16.08 3.43 7.04
CA PRO A 160 -16.44 4.12 5.80
C PRO A 160 -17.62 3.41 5.12
N ARG A 161 -18.52 4.20 4.54
CA ARG A 161 -19.69 3.65 3.86
C ARG A 161 -19.29 2.96 2.55
N THR A 162 -20.09 1.99 2.11
CA THR A 162 -19.88 1.34 0.80
C THR A 162 -19.78 2.35 -0.35
N THR A 163 -20.50 3.47 -0.28
CA THR A 163 -20.43 4.54 -1.27
C THR A 163 -19.07 5.24 -1.32
N GLU A 164 -18.37 5.38 -0.19
CA GLU A 164 -17.01 5.93 -0.13
C GLU A 164 -16.02 4.95 -0.75
N LEU A 165 -16.20 3.66 -0.48
CA LEU A 165 -15.43 2.59 -1.12
C LEU A 165 -15.65 2.54 -2.63
N MET A 166 -16.90 2.54 -3.10
CA MET A 166 -17.21 2.54 -4.54
C MET A 166 -16.61 3.75 -5.26
N ARG A 167 -16.64 4.93 -4.62
CA ARG A 167 -15.98 6.13 -5.16
C ARG A 167 -14.46 5.97 -5.24
N ALA A 168 -13.84 5.36 -4.23
CA ALA A 168 -12.40 5.08 -4.21
C ALA A 168 -12.00 4.13 -5.33
N VAL A 169 -12.75 3.04 -5.51
CA VAL A 169 -12.52 2.04 -6.58
C VAL A 169 -12.69 2.70 -7.96
N ASN A 170 -13.79 3.44 -8.17
CA ASN A 170 -14.02 4.14 -9.44
C ASN A 170 -12.91 5.14 -9.74
N TYR A 171 -12.42 5.86 -8.74
CA TYR A 171 -11.30 6.78 -8.89
C TYR A 171 -10.03 6.05 -9.35
N ALA A 172 -9.70 4.92 -8.70
CA ALA A 172 -8.53 4.12 -9.06
C ALA A 172 -8.61 3.60 -10.50
N VAL A 173 -9.79 3.12 -10.92
CA VAL A 173 -10.02 2.65 -12.30
C VAL A 173 -9.87 3.78 -13.31
N SER A 174 -10.48 4.94 -13.06
CA SER A 174 -10.37 6.11 -13.93
C SER A 174 -8.92 6.58 -14.06
N PHE A 175 -8.21 6.65 -12.93
CA PHE A 175 -6.79 7.04 -12.88
C PHE A 175 -5.91 6.10 -13.71
N ALA A 176 -6.11 4.80 -13.58
CA ALA A 176 -5.35 3.79 -14.32
C ALA A 176 -5.70 3.80 -15.82
N ALA A 177 -6.99 3.93 -16.15
CA ALA A 177 -7.46 3.98 -17.54
C ALA A 177 -6.89 5.18 -18.31
N GLU A 178 -6.88 6.38 -17.71
CA GLU A 178 -6.30 7.58 -18.31
C GLU A 178 -4.80 7.44 -18.62
N ARG A 179 -4.09 6.57 -17.88
CA ARG A 179 -2.66 6.33 -18.01
C ARG A 179 -2.32 5.03 -18.72
N PHE A 180 -3.33 4.27 -19.15
CA PHE A 180 -3.19 2.96 -19.78
C PHE A 180 -2.42 1.94 -18.93
N LEU A 181 -2.51 2.05 -17.60
CA LEU A 181 -1.83 1.16 -16.66
C LEU A 181 -2.71 -0.04 -16.30
N PRO A 182 -2.14 -1.26 -16.27
CA PRO A 182 -2.78 -2.37 -15.58
C PRO A 182 -2.95 -2.04 -14.10
N LEU A 183 -4.11 -2.38 -13.53
CA LEU A 183 -4.49 -2.01 -12.17
C LEU A 183 -4.74 -3.23 -11.30
N VAL A 184 -4.16 -3.22 -10.11
CA VAL A 184 -4.54 -4.11 -8.99
C VAL A 184 -5.05 -3.25 -7.86
N ILE A 185 -6.25 -3.54 -7.36
CA ILE A 185 -6.84 -2.83 -6.22
C ILE A 185 -6.81 -3.72 -4.99
N ASN A 186 -6.18 -3.25 -3.92
CA ASN A 186 -6.20 -3.92 -2.63
C ASN A 186 -7.22 -3.25 -1.71
N ILE A 187 -8.16 -4.06 -1.22
CA ILE A 187 -9.19 -3.69 -0.24
C ILE A 187 -9.06 -4.66 0.93
N SER A 188 -8.50 -4.20 2.04
CA SER A 188 -8.18 -5.05 3.20
C SER A 188 -9.09 -4.78 4.40
N PHE A 189 -10.35 -4.51 4.14
CA PHE A 189 -11.38 -4.35 5.18
C PHE A 189 -12.74 -4.77 4.63
N GLY A 190 -13.67 -5.03 5.52
CA GLY A 190 -15.02 -5.44 5.15
C GLY A 190 -15.90 -5.58 6.38
N ASN A 191 -17.06 -6.16 6.19
CA ASN A 191 -17.96 -6.54 7.26
C ASN A 191 -18.52 -7.94 7.01
N THR A 192 -19.24 -8.47 7.99
CA THR A 192 -19.87 -9.79 7.92
C THR A 192 -21.39 -9.72 7.65
N TYR A 193 -21.88 -8.53 7.27
CA TYR A 193 -23.30 -8.32 6.98
C TYR A 193 -23.60 -8.59 5.50
N GLY A 194 -24.75 -9.16 5.23
CA GLY A 194 -25.23 -9.41 3.88
C GLY A 194 -25.35 -10.90 3.56
N SER A 195 -25.79 -11.19 2.35
CA SER A 195 -26.05 -12.56 1.87
C SER A 195 -24.77 -13.31 1.51
N HIS A 196 -23.68 -12.60 1.20
CA HIS A 196 -22.39 -13.15 0.72
C HIS A 196 -22.54 -14.09 -0.50
N ASP A 197 -23.48 -13.76 -1.39
CA ASP A 197 -23.81 -14.55 -2.58
C ASP A 197 -23.49 -13.83 -3.91
N GLY A 198 -22.80 -12.70 -3.83
CA GLY A 198 -22.42 -11.90 -5.00
C GLY A 198 -23.55 -10.98 -5.52
N THR A 199 -24.70 -10.89 -4.84
CA THR A 199 -25.86 -10.15 -5.34
C THR A 199 -26.05 -8.76 -4.75
N SER A 200 -25.27 -8.38 -3.73
CA SER A 200 -25.35 -7.03 -3.19
C SER A 200 -24.87 -6.00 -4.21
N LEU A 201 -25.32 -4.75 -4.06
CA LEU A 201 -24.93 -3.67 -4.96
C LEU A 201 -23.40 -3.47 -4.99
N LEU A 202 -22.72 -3.63 -3.85
CA LEU A 202 -21.26 -3.53 -3.79
C LEU A 202 -20.58 -4.68 -4.54
N GLU A 203 -21.02 -5.91 -4.31
CA GLU A 203 -20.46 -7.10 -4.96
C GLU A 203 -20.64 -7.02 -6.48
N THR A 204 -21.85 -6.70 -6.96
CA THR A 204 -22.11 -6.50 -8.39
C THR A 204 -21.25 -5.39 -8.99
N PHE A 205 -21.07 -4.28 -8.26
CA PHE A 205 -20.19 -3.20 -8.71
C PHE A 205 -18.73 -3.65 -8.82
N LEU A 206 -18.22 -4.43 -7.85
CA LEU A 206 -16.85 -4.93 -7.89
C LEU A 206 -16.65 -5.93 -9.04
N ASP A 207 -17.62 -6.79 -9.29
CA ASP A 207 -17.61 -7.73 -10.42
C ASP A 207 -17.57 -6.98 -11.76
N ASP A 208 -18.39 -5.94 -11.93
CA ASP A 208 -18.40 -5.10 -13.13
C ASP A 208 -17.03 -4.42 -13.33
N ILE A 209 -16.43 -3.90 -12.26
CA ILE A 209 -15.11 -3.29 -12.30
C ILE A 209 -14.02 -4.33 -12.66
N GLY A 210 -14.08 -5.54 -12.09
CA GLY A 210 -13.15 -6.63 -12.41
C GLY A 210 -13.17 -7.04 -13.90
N ASN A 211 -14.30 -6.80 -14.58
CA ASN A 211 -14.44 -7.01 -16.01
C ASN A 211 -13.99 -5.81 -16.87
N TYR A 212 -13.63 -4.68 -16.25
CA TYR A 212 -13.26 -3.46 -16.96
C TYR A 212 -11.75 -3.40 -17.23
N GLY A 213 -11.39 -3.51 -18.50
CA GLY A 213 -10.00 -3.32 -18.95
C GLY A 213 -9.02 -4.37 -18.40
N ARG A 214 -7.98 -3.90 -17.70
CA ARG A 214 -6.92 -4.71 -17.08
C ARG A 214 -6.94 -4.54 -15.56
N THR A 215 -8.11 -4.65 -14.98
CA THR A 215 -8.31 -4.43 -13.53
C THR A 215 -8.45 -5.77 -12.80
N THR A 216 -7.82 -5.87 -11.64
CA THR A 216 -7.99 -6.97 -10.67
C THR A 216 -8.26 -6.35 -9.29
N ILE A 217 -9.24 -6.91 -8.57
CA ILE A 217 -9.62 -6.47 -7.22
C ILE A 217 -9.45 -7.65 -6.26
#